data_24578b3ccc6d322cc02d4133251e4b77
#
_entry.id   24578b3ccc6d322cc02d4133251e4b77
#
_cell.length_a   1.000
_cell.length_b   1.000
_cell.length_c   1.000
_cell.angle_alpha   90.00
_cell.angle_beta   90.00
_cell.angle_gamma   90.00
#
_symmetry.space_group_name_H-M   'P 1'
#
loop_
_entity.id
_entity.type
_entity.pdbx_description
1 polymer ?
#
loop_
_entity_poly.entity_id
_entity_poly.type
_entity_poly.pdbx_seq_one_letter_code
_entity_poly.pdbx_strand_id
1 'polypeptide(L)'
;GDEVEVPVTVRNESDRLVPDLAVVDGVPEGLPVTDGSPRHGMVLRPGASASYTYTVTARRGVHTFGPAYTAARDLAGTTARTRSLPVSEGSDTSLRCTLSPEAFPTTVSLHQQTGGLLGRMPAGGGEGIEFHSTREYRPGDSMSRIDWKHLARSAEDELTTVRFREERAATVAIVIDTYPIAYLANGSGDSNAVDQALEAATRLTGSLLDDGDQVGVAALGETPLWISPDVGMDHRKRLAELLSVDDAFPPTPPESGEYHPRWVREFHRRFPSETQTILLSPLCDERYLFLVRRLQGFGHPVTIVSPDPTVDGTVGERLARIDRRMRIEALRESGVRVVDMDPSESLATAVSEASERWSQ
;
A
#
# COMPACT_ATOMS: atom_id res chain seq x y z
N GLY A 1 12.60 0.02 6.06
CA GLY A 1 13.37 -0.38 4.88
C GLY A 1 14.68 -1.03 5.30
N ASP A 2 15.06 -2.06 4.58
CA ASP A 2 16.32 -2.74 4.81
C ASP A 2 17.49 -1.85 4.38
N GLU A 3 18.63 -1.99 5.02
CA GLU A 3 19.86 -1.31 4.63
C GLU A 3 20.58 -2.12 3.55
N VAL A 4 20.96 -1.46 2.47
CA VAL A 4 21.67 -2.06 1.33
C VAL A 4 23.00 -1.37 1.13
N GLU A 5 24.09 -2.14 1.19
CA GLU A 5 25.43 -1.66 0.89
C GLU A 5 25.64 -1.54 -0.63
N VAL A 6 26.15 -0.39 -1.07
CA VAL A 6 26.47 -0.09 -2.46
C VAL A 6 27.99 0.02 -2.60
N PRO A 7 28.66 -1.03 -3.10
CA PRO A 7 30.09 -0.96 -3.39
C PRO A 7 30.34 -0.28 -4.72
N VAL A 8 31.21 0.75 -4.72
CA VAL A 8 31.62 1.47 -5.92
C VAL A 8 33.11 1.24 -6.17
N THR A 9 33.47 0.81 -7.37
CA THR A 9 34.87 0.65 -7.77
C THR A 9 35.20 1.55 -8.95
N VAL A 10 36.22 2.35 -8.80
CA VAL A 10 36.72 3.29 -9.82
C VAL A 10 38.08 2.83 -10.28
N ARG A 11 38.28 2.68 -11.59
CA ARG A 11 39.55 2.26 -12.23
C ARG A 11 40.08 3.33 -13.13
N ASN A 12 41.38 3.59 -13.03
CA ASN A 12 42.09 4.45 -13.99
C ASN A 12 42.63 3.62 -15.16
N GLU A 13 41.97 3.67 -16.31
CA GLU A 13 42.38 2.96 -17.51
C GLU A 13 43.41 3.73 -18.36
N SER A 14 43.74 4.95 -17.95
CA SER A 14 44.75 5.74 -18.67
C SER A 14 46.17 5.39 -18.23
N ASP A 15 47.14 5.82 -19.06
CA ASP A 15 48.58 5.71 -18.82
C ASP A 15 49.14 6.82 -17.89
N ARG A 16 48.25 7.67 -17.33
CA ARG A 16 48.65 8.85 -16.55
C ARG A 16 48.12 8.76 -15.12
N LEU A 17 48.87 9.36 -14.20
CA LEU A 17 48.42 9.60 -12.84
C LEU A 17 47.22 10.58 -12.83
N VAL A 18 46.17 10.22 -12.14
CA VAL A 18 45.07 11.14 -11.76
C VAL A 18 45.28 11.56 -10.31
N PRO A 19 45.86 12.78 -10.08
CA PRO A 19 46.31 13.18 -8.75
C PRO A 19 45.19 13.64 -7.83
N ASP A 20 44.09 14.11 -8.39
CA ASP A 20 42.89 14.51 -7.65
C ASP A 20 41.66 14.17 -8.48
N LEU A 21 40.97 13.11 -8.08
CA LEU A 21 39.72 12.65 -8.69
C LEU A 21 38.60 12.73 -7.64
N ALA A 22 37.65 13.59 -7.88
CA ALA A 22 36.37 13.57 -7.15
C ALA A 22 35.34 12.77 -7.95
N VAL A 23 34.64 11.87 -7.28
CA VAL A 23 33.56 11.04 -7.84
C VAL A 23 32.30 11.31 -7.07
N VAL A 24 31.17 11.41 -7.78
CA VAL A 24 29.82 11.47 -7.21
C VAL A 24 29.02 10.39 -7.92
N ASP A 25 28.60 9.37 -7.19
CA ASP A 25 27.78 8.29 -7.74
C ASP A 25 26.35 8.75 -8.00
N GLY A 26 25.71 8.16 -9.01
CA GLY A 26 24.37 8.49 -9.46
C GLY A 26 23.29 7.77 -8.65
N VAL A 27 23.19 8.08 -7.34
CA VAL A 27 22.17 7.50 -6.46
C VAL A 27 20.78 7.87 -6.99
N PRO A 28 19.86 6.89 -7.15
CA PRO A 28 18.50 7.16 -7.58
C PRO A 28 17.74 8.09 -6.61
N GLU A 29 16.87 8.92 -7.16
CA GLU A 29 15.93 9.69 -6.34
C GLU A 29 15.05 8.75 -5.51
N GLY A 30 14.79 9.13 -4.28
CA GLY A 30 13.96 8.34 -3.36
C GLY A 30 14.71 7.29 -2.52
N LEU A 31 16.02 7.03 -2.77
CA LEU A 31 16.85 6.21 -1.89
C LEU A 31 17.71 7.08 -0.98
N PRO A 32 17.37 7.22 0.33
CA PRO A 32 18.19 7.98 1.27
C PRO A 32 19.50 7.24 1.55
N VAL A 33 20.60 7.98 1.55
CA VAL A 33 21.90 7.48 2.01
C VAL A 33 21.94 7.60 3.52
N THR A 34 22.09 6.47 4.22
CA THR A 34 22.04 6.38 5.69
C THR A 34 23.42 6.28 6.33
N ASP A 35 24.39 5.69 5.64
CA ASP A 35 25.76 5.64 6.10
C ASP A 35 26.74 5.81 4.94
N GLY A 36 27.93 6.33 5.23
CA GLY A 36 28.94 6.64 4.23
C GLY A 36 28.58 7.82 3.34
N SER A 37 29.16 7.89 2.14
CA SER A 37 28.92 8.97 1.19
C SER A 37 29.04 8.47 -0.25
N PRO A 38 28.09 8.83 -1.15
CA PRO A 38 28.22 8.59 -2.59
C PRO A 38 29.28 9.50 -3.24
N ARG A 39 29.88 10.43 -2.47
CA ARG A 39 30.94 11.34 -2.90
C ARG A 39 32.27 10.91 -2.32
N HIS A 40 33.26 10.67 -3.18
CA HIS A 40 34.57 10.25 -2.73
C HIS A 40 35.69 10.93 -3.53
N GLY A 41 36.78 11.26 -2.83
CA GLY A 41 37.99 11.81 -3.43
C GLY A 41 39.11 10.78 -3.40
N MET A 42 39.87 10.63 -4.50
CA MET A 42 40.92 9.63 -4.59
C MET A 42 42.05 10.04 -5.51
N VAL A 43 43.18 9.35 -5.34
CA VAL A 43 44.37 9.46 -6.24
C VAL A 43 44.51 8.11 -6.95
N LEU A 44 44.54 8.09 -8.27
CA LEU A 44 44.65 6.86 -9.02
C LEU A 44 45.90 6.87 -9.92
N ARG A 45 46.82 5.91 -9.66
CA ARG A 45 47.95 5.63 -10.58
C ARG A 45 47.42 4.97 -11.84
N PRO A 46 48.23 4.97 -12.96
CA PRO A 46 47.89 4.22 -14.17
C PRO A 46 47.51 2.77 -13.84
N GLY A 47 46.39 2.29 -14.37
CA GLY A 47 45.88 0.94 -14.16
C GLY A 47 45.38 0.59 -12.78
N ALA A 48 45.46 1.51 -11.79
CA ALA A 48 45.02 1.28 -10.42
C ALA A 48 43.49 1.45 -10.26
N SER A 49 42.94 0.72 -9.25
CA SER A 49 41.55 0.84 -8.84
C SER A 49 41.48 1.25 -7.37
N ALA A 50 40.43 1.95 -7.02
CA ALA A 50 40.04 2.24 -5.64
C ALA A 50 38.55 1.95 -5.45
N SER A 51 38.18 1.43 -4.31
CA SER A 51 36.79 1.10 -3.97
C SER A 51 36.37 1.82 -2.69
N TYR A 52 35.10 2.21 -2.65
CA TYR A 52 34.43 2.72 -1.44
C TYR A 52 33.01 2.16 -1.40
N THR A 53 32.41 2.23 -0.23
CA THR A 53 31.07 1.72 0.02
C THR A 53 30.25 2.78 0.74
N TYR A 54 28.97 2.86 0.42
CA TYR A 54 27.98 3.61 1.18
C TYR A 54 26.71 2.78 1.31
N THR A 55 25.84 3.14 2.25
CA THR A 55 24.61 2.42 2.54
C THR A 55 23.39 3.26 2.17
N VAL A 56 22.42 2.63 1.54
CA VAL A 56 21.11 3.25 1.23
C VAL A 56 20.01 2.47 1.93
N THR A 57 18.96 3.17 2.34
CA THR A 57 17.74 2.50 2.83
C THR A 57 16.89 2.08 1.62
N ALA A 58 16.64 0.77 1.52
CA ALA A 58 15.78 0.21 0.49
C ALA A 58 14.35 0.75 0.63
N ARG A 59 13.84 1.30 -0.46
CA ARG A 59 12.44 1.69 -0.61
C ARG A 59 11.81 0.90 -1.72
N ARG A 60 10.52 0.62 -1.59
CA ARG A 60 9.73 -0.09 -2.60
C ARG A 60 9.95 0.51 -4.01
N GLY A 61 10.00 -0.36 -5.01
CA GLY A 61 10.11 0.03 -6.42
C GLY A 61 11.36 -0.54 -7.10
N VAL A 62 11.54 -0.14 -8.35
CA VAL A 62 12.74 -0.41 -9.13
C VAL A 62 13.54 0.89 -9.22
N HIS A 63 14.70 0.89 -8.61
CA HIS A 63 15.60 2.04 -8.57
C HIS A 63 16.79 1.77 -9.46
N THR A 64 17.01 2.59 -10.49
CA THR A 64 18.14 2.47 -11.41
C THR A 64 19.18 3.52 -11.08
N PHE A 65 20.40 3.08 -10.78
CA PHE A 65 21.52 3.98 -10.54
C PHE A 65 21.88 4.72 -11.82
N GLY A 66 21.99 6.01 -11.72
CA GLY A 66 22.39 6.89 -12.80
C GLY A 66 23.89 6.86 -13.08
N PRO A 67 24.35 7.62 -14.08
CA PRO A 67 25.78 7.75 -14.37
C PRO A 67 26.51 8.44 -13.22
N ALA A 68 27.74 8.01 -12.92
CA ALA A 68 28.60 8.69 -11.97
C ALA A 68 29.20 9.98 -12.60
N TYR A 69 29.25 11.04 -11.81
CA TYR A 69 29.91 12.28 -12.21
C TYR A 69 31.31 12.33 -11.62
N THR A 70 32.27 12.68 -12.45
CA THR A 70 33.69 12.78 -12.05
C THR A 70 34.28 14.13 -12.37
N ALA A 71 35.15 14.61 -11.49
CA ALA A 71 35.97 15.81 -11.71
C ALA A 71 37.43 15.46 -11.39
N ALA A 72 38.26 15.43 -12.44
CA ALA A 72 39.70 15.22 -12.32
C ALA A 72 40.43 16.56 -12.40
N ARG A 73 41.33 16.83 -11.43
CA ARG A 73 42.16 18.02 -11.37
C ARG A 73 43.63 17.69 -11.53
N ASP A 74 44.39 18.62 -12.08
CA ASP A 74 45.83 18.50 -12.11
C ASP A 74 46.50 18.78 -10.74
N LEU A 75 47.81 18.48 -10.62
CA LEU A 75 48.56 18.64 -9.39
C LEU A 75 48.55 20.11 -8.85
N ALA A 76 48.44 21.07 -9.74
CA ALA A 76 48.43 22.48 -9.40
C ALA A 76 47.00 23.01 -9.13
N GLY A 77 45.96 22.19 -9.38
CA GLY A 77 44.57 22.60 -9.25
C GLY A 77 44.11 23.64 -10.28
N THR A 78 44.91 23.87 -11.33
CA THR A 78 44.67 24.93 -12.32
C THR A 78 43.73 24.49 -13.44
N THR A 79 43.61 23.18 -13.66
CA THR A 79 42.77 22.60 -14.70
C THR A 79 41.87 21.53 -14.07
N ALA A 80 40.59 21.59 -14.38
CA ALA A 80 39.60 20.57 -14.00
C ALA A 80 38.88 20.04 -15.23
N ARG A 81 38.72 18.75 -15.29
CA ARG A 81 37.85 18.07 -16.31
C ARG A 81 36.75 17.33 -15.64
N THR A 82 35.54 17.63 -16.02
CA THR A 82 34.33 16.92 -15.57
C THR A 82 33.84 15.95 -16.64
N ARG A 83 33.40 14.78 -16.21
CA ARG A 83 32.78 13.75 -17.08
C ARG A 83 31.64 13.08 -16.36
N SER A 84 30.63 12.71 -17.15
CA SER A 84 29.61 11.73 -16.76
C SER A 84 30.07 10.38 -17.27
N LEU A 85 30.17 9.40 -16.38
CA LEU A 85 30.61 8.04 -16.71
C LEU A 85 29.40 7.11 -16.57
N PRO A 86 29.02 6.39 -17.63
CA PRO A 86 28.01 5.34 -17.52
C PRO A 86 28.55 4.24 -16.59
N VAL A 87 27.65 3.50 -15.98
CA VAL A 87 28.02 2.30 -15.24
C VAL A 87 28.58 1.26 -16.21
N SER A 88 29.62 0.53 -15.82
CA SER A 88 30.26 -0.46 -16.68
C SER A 88 29.29 -1.58 -17.08
N GLU A 89 29.38 -2.06 -18.31
CA GLU A 89 28.63 -3.23 -18.76
C GLU A 89 28.88 -4.43 -17.83
N GLY A 90 27.80 -5.08 -17.40
CA GLY A 90 27.86 -6.23 -16.48
C GLY A 90 27.82 -5.88 -14.99
N SER A 91 27.74 -4.58 -14.62
CA SER A 91 27.40 -4.17 -13.24
C SER A 91 25.89 -4.18 -13.06
N ASP A 92 25.43 -4.64 -11.89
CA ASP A 92 24.03 -4.52 -11.52
C ASP A 92 23.76 -3.05 -11.18
N THR A 93 22.95 -2.41 -12.02
CA THR A 93 22.62 -0.98 -11.90
C THR A 93 21.22 -0.75 -11.37
N SER A 94 20.49 -1.81 -11.08
CA SER A 94 19.11 -1.73 -10.60
C SER A 94 18.97 -2.40 -9.24
N LEU A 95 18.35 -1.68 -8.31
CA LEU A 95 17.90 -2.21 -7.04
C LEU A 95 16.39 -2.40 -7.10
N ARG A 96 15.95 -3.66 -7.05
CA ARG A 96 14.53 -4.01 -7.04
C ARG A 96 14.10 -4.35 -5.61
N CYS A 97 13.28 -3.49 -5.01
CA CYS A 97 12.76 -3.65 -3.67
C CYS A 97 11.28 -4.00 -3.73
N THR A 98 10.93 -5.19 -3.28
CA THR A 98 9.55 -5.69 -3.24
C THR A 98 9.02 -5.70 -1.81
N LEU A 99 7.72 -5.44 -1.65
CA LEU A 99 7.04 -5.68 -0.39
C LEU A 99 6.96 -7.19 -0.16
N SER A 100 7.57 -7.68 0.92
CA SER A 100 7.50 -9.10 1.27
C SER A 100 6.24 -9.37 2.10
N PRO A 101 5.31 -10.21 1.63
CA PRO A 101 4.18 -10.64 2.43
C PRO A 101 4.59 -11.52 3.62
N GLU A 102 5.80 -12.10 3.60
CA GLU A 102 6.32 -13.00 4.66
C GLU A 102 6.92 -12.24 5.85
N ALA A 103 7.24 -10.95 5.70
CA ALA A 103 7.83 -10.12 6.76
C ALA A 103 6.85 -9.74 7.88
N PHE A 104 5.58 -10.14 7.78
CA PHE A 104 4.57 -9.77 8.76
C PHE A 104 4.04 -11.02 9.46
N PRO A 105 4.16 -11.09 10.81
CA PRO A 105 3.53 -12.16 11.55
C PRO A 105 2.02 -12.15 11.27
N THR A 106 1.54 -13.19 10.66
CA THR A 106 0.14 -13.48 10.26
C THR A 106 -0.80 -13.60 11.48
N THR A 107 -0.45 -13.07 12.63
CA THR A 107 -1.15 -13.27 13.89
C THR A 107 -2.16 -12.19 14.25
N VAL A 108 -2.40 -11.24 13.36
CA VAL A 108 -3.59 -10.42 13.52
C VAL A 108 -4.71 -11.10 12.75
N SER A 109 -5.48 -11.88 13.48
CA SER A 109 -6.73 -12.43 12.98
C SER A 109 -7.65 -11.27 12.60
N LEU A 110 -7.45 -10.74 11.39
CA LEU A 110 -8.35 -9.77 10.78
C LEU A 110 -9.77 -10.32 10.69
N HIS A 111 -9.96 -11.62 10.88
CA HIS A 111 -11.25 -12.29 10.88
C HIS A 111 -12.20 -11.75 11.96
N GLN A 112 -11.74 -11.49 13.17
CA GLN A 112 -12.54 -10.82 14.20
C GLN A 112 -12.64 -9.30 13.95
N GLN A 113 -11.62 -8.71 13.34
CA GLN A 113 -11.54 -7.26 13.08
C GLN A 113 -12.13 -6.87 11.72
N THR A 114 -12.01 -7.70 10.67
CA THR A 114 -12.66 -7.48 9.37
C THR A 114 -14.17 -7.66 9.40
N GLY A 115 -14.72 -8.46 10.29
CA GLY A 115 -16.16 -8.46 10.56
C GLY A 115 -16.68 -7.07 10.92
N GLY A 116 -15.85 -6.27 11.62
CA GLY A 116 -16.13 -4.86 11.91
C GLY A 116 -15.79 -3.91 10.75
N LEU A 117 -14.69 -4.15 10.02
CA LEU A 117 -14.22 -3.28 8.95
C LEU A 117 -15.10 -3.37 7.69
N LEU A 118 -15.44 -4.57 7.27
CA LEU A 118 -16.16 -4.82 6.02
C LEU A 118 -17.67 -4.96 6.18
N GLY A 119 -18.20 -4.99 7.41
CA GLY A 119 -19.64 -5.08 7.65
C GLY A 119 -20.29 -6.22 6.87
N ARG A 120 -19.81 -7.47 7.05
CA ARG A 120 -20.37 -8.65 6.36
C ARG A 120 -21.89 -8.67 6.49
N MET A 121 -22.58 -8.45 5.39
CA MET A 121 -24.02 -8.61 5.34
C MET A 121 -24.37 -10.09 5.54
N PRO A 122 -25.24 -10.44 6.50
CA PRO A 122 -25.70 -11.82 6.62
C PRO A 122 -26.51 -12.15 5.36
N ALA A 123 -25.94 -13.00 4.50
CA ALA A 123 -26.71 -13.58 3.39
C ALA A 123 -27.82 -14.43 3.97
N GLY A 124 -29.05 -14.14 3.58
CA GLY A 124 -30.21 -14.89 4.05
C GLY A 124 -30.18 -16.35 3.54
N GLY A 125 -30.08 -17.29 4.49
CA GLY A 125 -30.47 -18.69 4.34
C GLY A 125 -29.84 -19.47 3.18
N GLY A 126 -28.54 -19.80 3.31
CA GLY A 126 -27.82 -20.72 2.42
C GLY A 126 -27.44 -22.05 3.07
N GLU A 127 -26.65 -22.89 2.38
CA GLU A 127 -26.10 -24.18 2.85
C GLU A 127 -24.84 -24.05 3.70
N GLY A 128 -24.76 -23.02 4.59
CA GLY A 128 -23.63 -22.81 5.48
C GLY A 128 -23.46 -23.86 6.57
N ILE A 129 -22.30 -23.86 7.24
CA ILE A 129 -21.95 -24.81 8.32
C ILE A 129 -22.21 -24.20 9.70
N GLU A 130 -22.24 -22.86 9.84
CA GLU A 130 -22.45 -22.18 11.11
C GLU A 130 -23.93 -21.99 11.44
N PHE A 131 -24.33 -22.44 12.64
CA PHE A 131 -25.67 -22.23 13.16
C PHE A 131 -25.95 -20.73 13.33
N HIS A 132 -27.01 -20.25 12.69
CA HIS A 132 -27.44 -18.86 12.80
C HIS A 132 -28.66 -18.67 13.71
N SER A 133 -29.72 -19.40 13.42
CA SER A 133 -31.00 -19.31 14.16
C SER A 133 -31.88 -20.51 13.86
N THR A 134 -32.86 -20.75 14.70
CA THR A 134 -33.97 -21.64 14.42
C THR A 134 -35.21 -20.84 14.06
N ARG A 135 -36.04 -21.36 13.15
CA ARG A 135 -37.37 -20.84 12.87
C ARG A 135 -38.36 -22.00 12.74
N GLU A 136 -39.60 -21.70 12.84
CA GLU A 136 -40.68 -22.66 12.59
C GLU A 136 -40.57 -23.23 11.15
N TYR A 137 -40.73 -24.55 11.02
CA TYR A 137 -40.72 -25.26 9.73
C TYR A 137 -41.88 -24.79 8.86
N ARG A 138 -41.64 -24.59 7.59
CA ARG A 138 -42.66 -24.27 6.59
C ARG A 138 -42.68 -25.35 5.51
N PRO A 139 -43.86 -25.72 4.97
CA PRO A 139 -43.97 -26.65 3.84
C PRO A 139 -43.12 -26.15 2.68
N GLY A 140 -42.13 -26.97 2.26
CA GLY A 140 -41.13 -26.62 1.24
C GLY A 140 -39.70 -26.49 1.76
N ASP A 141 -39.49 -26.44 3.06
CA ASP A 141 -38.14 -26.49 3.64
C ASP A 141 -37.55 -27.90 3.52
N SER A 142 -36.23 -27.96 3.32
CA SER A 142 -35.53 -29.25 3.23
C SER A 142 -35.60 -30.00 4.57
N MET A 143 -36.02 -31.26 4.53
CA MET A 143 -36.12 -32.13 5.71
C MET A 143 -34.75 -32.37 6.38
N SER A 144 -33.65 -32.21 5.67
CA SER A 144 -32.29 -32.30 6.22
C SER A 144 -31.94 -31.17 7.18
N ARG A 145 -32.73 -30.08 7.19
CA ARG A 145 -32.54 -28.89 8.04
C ARG A 145 -33.42 -28.88 9.27
N ILE A 146 -34.21 -29.91 9.49
CA ILE A 146 -35.05 -30.01 10.71
C ILE A 146 -34.15 -30.29 11.92
N ASP A 147 -34.34 -29.52 13.00
CA ASP A 147 -33.63 -29.75 14.26
C ASP A 147 -34.26 -30.93 15.02
N TRP A 148 -33.91 -32.15 14.63
CA TRP A 148 -34.33 -33.35 15.28
C TRP A 148 -33.95 -33.47 16.75
N LYS A 149 -32.86 -32.77 17.17
CA LYS A 149 -32.42 -32.74 18.57
C LYS A 149 -33.33 -31.86 19.41
N HIS A 150 -33.81 -30.77 18.85
CA HIS A 150 -34.75 -29.88 19.53
C HIS A 150 -36.10 -30.58 19.66
N LEU A 151 -36.59 -31.15 18.58
CA LEU A 151 -37.85 -31.92 18.59
C LEU A 151 -37.84 -33.08 19.59
N ALA A 152 -36.74 -33.79 19.75
CA ALA A 152 -36.59 -34.88 20.71
C ALA A 152 -36.55 -34.46 22.17
N ARG A 153 -36.33 -33.17 22.47
CA ARG A 153 -36.19 -32.59 23.81
C ARG A 153 -37.38 -31.73 24.22
N SER A 154 -38.08 -31.15 23.26
CA SER A 154 -39.30 -30.35 23.50
C SER A 154 -40.50 -31.23 23.61
N ALA A 155 -41.38 -30.99 24.58
CA ALA A 155 -42.66 -31.68 24.75
C ALA A 155 -43.75 -31.15 23.80
N GLU A 156 -43.41 -30.18 22.96
CA GLU A 156 -44.28 -29.57 21.96
C GLU A 156 -43.86 -30.08 20.57
N ASP A 157 -44.84 -30.56 19.76
CA ASP A 157 -44.65 -31.08 18.40
C ASP A 157 -44.30 -29.97 17.38
N GLU A 158 -43.57 -28.96 17.79
CA GLU A 158 -43.24 -27.84 16.92
C GLU A 158 -41.95 -28.11 16.13
N LEU A 159 -42.11 -28.38 14.83
CA LEU A 159 -40.98 -28.61 13.92
C LEU A 159 -40.22 -27.28 13.69
N THR A 160 -38.96 -27.27 14.07
CA THR A 160 -38.05 -26.11 13.84
C THR A 160 -37.01 -26.44 12.80
N THR A 161 -36.73 -25.48 11.92
CA THR A 161 -35.69 -25.58 10.88
C THR A 161 -34.47 -24.77 11.30
N VAL A 162 -33.31 -25.40 11.23
CA VAL A 162 -32.01 -24.72 11.46
C VAL A 162 -31.67 -23.89 10.24
N ARG A 163 -31.41 -22.61 10.46
CA ARG A 163 -30.81 -21.72 9.47
C ARG A 163 -29.32 -21.67 9.72
N PHE A 164 -28.56 -22.08 8.72
CA PHE A 164 -27.11 -21.92 8.71
C PHE A 164 -26.75 -20.57 8.10
N ARG A 165 -25.68 -20.00 8.57
CA ARG A 165 -25.08 -18.81 8.00
C ARG A 165 -24.16 -19.27 6.87
N GLU A 166 -24.46 -18.89 5.65
CA GLU A 166 -23.52 -19.03 4.54
C GLU A 166 -22.54 -17.87 4.63
N GLU A 167 -21.30 -18.14 5.00
CA GLU A 167 -20.22 -17.18 4.83
C GLU A 167 -19.93 -17.14 3.32
N ARG A 168 -20.54 -16.19 2.62
CA ARG A 168 -20.12 -15.88 1.26
C ARG A 168 -18.83 -15.10 1.32
N ALA A 169 -17.84 -15.55 0.53
CA ALA A 169 -16.66 -14.80 0.25
C ALA A 169 -17.03 -13.36 -0.18
N ALA A 170 -16.50 -12.37 0.50
CA ALA A 170 -16.74 -10.99 0.12
C ALA A 170 -15.95 -10.65 -1.15
N THR A 171 -16.49 -9.74 -1.95
CA THR A 171 -15.74 -9.12 -3.05
C THR A 171 -15.24 -7.76 -2.60
N VAL A 172 -13.95 -7.59 -2.55
CA VAL A 172 -13.29 -6.41 -2.01
C VAL A 172 -12.43 -5.73 -3.08
N ALA A 173 -12.57 -4.43 -3.23
CA ALA A 173 -11.69 -3.60 -4.06
C ALA A 173 -10.83 -2.70 -3.16
N ILE A 174 -9.54 -2.90 -3.19
CA ILE A 174 -8.57 -2.02 -2.52
C ILE A 174 -8.17 -0.93 -3.50
N VAL A 175 -8.47 0.31 -3.16
CA VAL A 175 -8.29 1.49 -4.01
C VAL A 175 -7.23 2.39 -3.39
N ILE A 176 -6.15 2.67 -4.11
CA ILE A 176 -5.00 3.39 -3.59
C ILE A 176 -4.89 4.74 -4.29
N ASP A 177 -4.75 5.78 -3.48
CA ASP A 177 -4.47 7.16 -3.92
C ASP A 177 -3.01 7.29 -4.30
N THR A 178 -2.72 7.59 -5.56
CA THR A 178 -1.37 7.82 -6.09
C THR A 178 -1.23 9.19 -6.77
N TYR A 179 -2.09 10.15 -6.43
CA TYR A 179 -1.89 11.55 -6.85
C TYR A 179 -0.72 12.19 -6.07
N PRO A 180 -0.05 13.22 -6.64
CA PRO A 180 1.12 13.82 -6.01
C PRO A 180 0.95 14.24 -4.55
N ILE A 181 -0.25 14.71 -4.18
CA ILE A 181 -0.56 15.10 -2.80
C ILE A 181 -0.55 13.92 -1.80
N ALA A 182 -0.70 12.69 -2.29
CA ALA A 182 -0.63 11.50 -1.45
C ALA A 182 0.81 11.11 -1.07
N TYR A 183 1.81 11.69 -1.72
CA TYR A 183 3.24 11.42 -1.43
C TYR A 183 3.81 12.30 -0.31
N LEU A 184 2.97 12.94 0.48
CA LEU A 184 3.41 13.68 1.65
C LEU A 184 3.98 12.73 2.71
N ALA A 185 5.03 13.22 3.41
CA ALA A 185 5.70 12.52 4.51
C ALA A 185 5.86 13.46 5.70
N ASN A 186 6.00 12.92 6.91
CA ASN A 186 6.14 13.69 8.14
C ASN A 186 7.50 14.37 8.29
N GLY A 187 8.54 13.84 7.62
CA GLY A 187 9.90 14.38 7.66
C GLY A 187 10.74 13.94 6.48
N SER A 188 11.91 14.59 6.33
CA SER A 188 12.89 14.19 5.33
C SER A 188 13.43 12.79 5.66
N GLY A 189 13.20 11.84 4.76
CA GLY A 189 13.65 10.47 4.95
C GLY A 189 12.57 9.52 5.49
N ASP A 190 11.43 10.03 5.98
CA ASP A 190 10.32 9.20 6.42
C ASP A 190 9.57 8.56 5.23
N SER A 191 8.86 7.48 5.52
CA SER A 191 7.95 6.83 4.57
C SER A 191 6.79 7.78 4.26
N ASN A 192 6.50 8.00 2.98
CA ASN A 192 5.36 8.82 2.59
C ASN A 192 4.03 8.07 2.74
N ALA A 193 2.90 8.78 2.67
CA ALA A 193 1.60 8.16 2.90
C ALA A 193 1.22 7.13 1.82
N VAL A 194 1.73 7.22 0.59
CA VAL A 194 1.53 6.18 -0.44
C VAL A 194 2.28 4.90 -0.09
N ASP A 195 3.52 4.98 0.40
CA ASP A 195 4.28 3.81 0.82
C ASP A 195 3.60 3.10 2.00
N GLN A 196 3.09 3.86 2.98
CA GLN A 196 2.29 3.32 4.08
C GLN A 196 0.97 2.69 3.59
N ALA A 197 0.30 3.33 2.63
CA ALA A 197 -0.91 2.81 2.00
C ALA A 197 -0.65 1.49 1.26
N LEU A 198 0.47 1.37 0.54
CA LEU A 198 0.85 0.15 -0.18
C LEU A 198 1.25 -0.98 0.77
N GLU A 199 1.91 -0.67 1.87
CA GLU A 199 2.17 -1.63 2.94
C GLU A 199 0.85 -2.14 3.55
N ALA A 200 -0.07 -1.24 3.87
CA ALA A 200 -1.40 -1.59 4.35
C ALA A 200 -2.18 -2.41 3.31
N ALA A 201 -2.15 -2.03 2.02
CA ALA A 201 -2.78 -2.77 0.92
C ALA A 201 -2.24 -4.19 0.80
N THR A 202 -0.93 -4.37 0.91
CA THR A 202 -0.29 -5.70 0.84
C THR A 202 -0.74 -6.60 1.98
N ARG A 203 -0.80 -6.08 3.21
CA ARG A 203 -1.28 -6.79 4.40
C ARG A 203 -2.76 -7.16 4.27
N LEU A 204 -3.60 -6.19 3.89
CA LEU A 204 -5.04 -6.39 3.70
C LEU A 204 -5.31 -7.43 2.60
N THR A 205 -4.60 -7.33 1.46
CA THR A 205 -4.71 -8.30 0.36
C THR A 205 -4.38 -9.71 0.84
N GLY A 206 -3.28 -9.87 1.60
CA GLY A 206 -2.88 -11.17 2.15
C GLY A 206 -3.95 -11.75 3.06
N SER A 207 -4.42 -10.99 4.04
CA SER A 207 -5.42 -11.43 5.00
C SER A 207 -6.77 -11.78 4.34
N LEU A 208 -7.27 -10.92 3.45
CA LEU A 208 -8.54 -11.14 2.77
C LEU A 208 -8.52 -12.38 1.87
N LEU A 209 -7.40 -12.61 1.14
CA LEU A 209 -7.23 -13.82 0.33
C LEU A 209 -7.09 -15.09 1.20
N ASP A 210 -6.45 -15.00 2.37
CA ASP A 210 -6.36 -16.12 3.33
C ASP A 210 -7.74 -16.45 3.93
N ASP A 211 -8.62 -15.45 4.06
CA ASP A 211 -10.03 -15.58 4.46
C ASP A 211 -10.93 -16.09 3.33
N GLY A 212 -10.40 -16.28 2.14
CA GLY A 212 -11.12 -16.75 0.96
C GLY A 212 -11.93 -15.67 0.22
N ASP A 213 -11.72 -14.38 0.55
CA ASP A 213 -12.38 -13.27 -0.12
C ASP A 213 -11.76 -13.01 -1.51
N GLN A 214 -12.56 -12.47 -2.43
CA GLN A 214 -12.10 -12.02 -3.74
C GLN A 214 -11.53 -10.61 -3.63
N VAL A 215 -10.28 -10.41 -3.98
CA VAL A 215 -9.59 -9.14 -3.84
C VAL A 215 -9.18 -8.56 -5.18
N GLY A 216 -9.63 -7.34 -5.46
CA GLY A 216 -9.17 -6.52 -6.59
C GLY A 216 -8.38 -5.31 -6.10
N VAL A 217 -7.55 -4.76 -6.98
CA VAL A 217 -6.72 -3.58 -6.68
C VAL A 217 -6.90 -2.51 -7.75
N ALA A 218 -6.94 -1.25 -7.31
CA ALA A 218 -6.99 -0.10 -8.20
C ALA A 218 -6.00 0.98 -7.76
N ALA A 219 -5.42 1.68 -8.71
CA ALA A 219 -4.71 2.94 -8.50
C ALA A 219 -5.53 4.11 -9.05
N LEU A 220 -5.64 5.17 -8.24
CA LEU A 220 -6.21 6.45 -8.63
C LEU A 220 -5.10 7.49 -8.66
N GLY A 221 -4.59 7.76 -9.85
CA GLY A 221 -3.48 8.69 -10.06
C GLY A 221 -3.30 9.02 -11.53
N GLU A 222 -2.10 9.43 -11.89
CA GLU A 222 -1.73 9.74 -13.28
C GLU A 222 -1.79 8.51 -14.19
N THR A 223 -1.38 7.35 -13.67
CA THR A 223 -1.48 6.05 -14.34
C THR A 223 -2.57 5.21 -13.68
N PRO A 224 -3.83 5.31 -14.11
CA PRO A 224 -4.90 4.57 -13.47
C PRO A 224 -4.81 3.07 -13.77
N LEU A 225 -4.93 2.25 -12.72
CA LEU A 225 -4.91 0.80 -12.80
C LEU A 225 -6.21 0.19 -12.26
N TRP A 226 -6.61 -0.93 -12.84
CA TRP A 226 -7.67 -1.78 -12.32
C TRP A 226 -7.35 -3.25 -12.53
N ILE A 227 -7.27 -3.98 -11.44
CA ILE A 227 -7.21 -5.45 -11.42
C ILE A 227 -8.51 -5.97 -10.80
N SER A 228 -9.22 -6.77 -11.57
CA SER A 228 -10.50 -7.33 -11.12
C SER A 228 -10.32 -8.24 -9.90
N PRO A 229 -11.30 -8.28 -9.00
CA PRO A 229 -11.29 -9.21 -7.87
C PRO A 229 -11.17 -10.66 -8.31
N ASP A 230 -10.29 -11.41 -7.68
CA ASP A 230 -10.06 -12.85 -7.90
C ASP A 230 -9.49 -13.47 -6.60
N VAL A 231 -9.27 -14.77 -6.59
CA VAL A 231 -8.77 -15.57 -5.47
C VAL A 231 -7.54 -16.40 -5.86
N GLY A 232 -6.89 -17.00 -4.89
CA GLY A 232 -5.85 -17.99 -5.08
C GLY A 232 -4.43 -17.47 -5.04
N MET A 233 -3.47 -18.42 -4.97
CA MET A 233 -2.05 -18.11 -4.74
C MET A 233 -1.39 -17.37 -5.91
N ASP A 234 -1.79 -17.65 -7.15
CA ASP A 234 -1.22 -16.96 -8.31
C ASP A 234 -1.69 -15.51 -8.36
N HIS A 235 -2.97 -15.27 -8.03
CA HIS A 235 -3.50 -13.92 -7.91
C HIS A 235 -2.81 -13.14 -6.78
N ARG A 236 -2.61 -13.78 -5.61
CA ARG A 236 -1.84 -13.20 -4.50
C ARG A 236 -0.44 -12.74 -4.92
N LYS A 237 0.32 -13.63 -5.60
CA LYS A 237 1.66 -13.29 -6.10
C LYS A 237 1.63 -12.13 -7.08
N ARG A 238 0.68 -12.16 -8.01
CA ARG A 238 0.49 -11.08 -8.98
C ARG A 238 0.20 -9.75 -8.32
N LEU A 239 -0.70 -9.71 -7.32
CA LEU A 239 -1.01 -8.47 -6.58
C LEU A 239 0.18 -7.98 -5.76
N ALA A 240 0.93 -8.87 -5.10
CA ALA A 240 2.12 -8.52 -4.34
C ALA A 240 3.22 -7.92 -5.23
N GLU A 241 3.44 -8.48 -6.42
CA GLU A 241 4.39 -7.94 -7.39
C GLU A 241 3.92 -6.58 -7.91
N LEU A 242 2.65 -6.47 -8.29
CA LEU A 242 2.07 -5.25 -8.81
C LEU A 242 2.14 -4.09 -7.79
N LEU A 243 1.75 -4.32 -6.53
CA LEU A 243 1.85 -3.32 -5.47
C LEU A 243 3.28 -2.88 -5.18
N SER A 244 4.27 -3.71 -5.54
CA SER A 244 5.68 -3.43 -5.30
C SER A 244 6.35 -2.62 -6.42
N VAL A 245 6.04 -2.90 -7.68
CA VAL A 245 6.89 -2.44 -8.80
C VAL A 245 6.12 -1.91 -10.02
N ASP A 246 4.78 -1.89 -10.01
CA ASP A 246 4.01 -1.39 -11.15
C ASP A 246 4.10 0.14 -11.27
N ASP A 247 4.12 0.64 -12.52
CA ASP A 247 4.20 2.07 -12.83
C ASP A 247 3.00 2.88 -12.30
N ALA A 248 1.89 2.22 -12.00
CA ALA A 248 0.74 2.86 -11.33
C ALA A 248 1.03 3.27 -9.87
N PHE A 249 2.10 2.73 -9.30
CA PHE A 249 2.57 2.99 -7.95
C PHE A 249 4.02 3.47 -7.93
N PRO A 250 4.34 4.62 -8.54
CA PRO A 250 5.71 5.09 -8.62
C PRO A 250 6.29 5.34 -7.21
N PRO A 251 7.61 5.16 -7.01
CA PRO A 251 8.25 5.37 -5.70
C PRO A 251 8.38 6.86 -5.35
N THR A 252 8.28 7.74 -6.34
CA THR A 252 8.34 9.19 -6.19
C THR A 252 7.05 9.83 -6.71
N PRO A 253 6.68 11.03 -6.22
CA PRO A 253 5.50 11.72 -6.70
C PRO A 253 5.56 11.93 -8.21
N PRO A 254 4.46 11.66 -8.95
CA PRO A 254 4.39 11.95 -10.38
C PRO A 254 4.50 13.46 -10.63
N GLU A 255 5.14 13.83 -11.77
CA GLU A 255 5.37 15.24 -12.12
C GLU A 255 4.07 16.00 -12.40
N SER A 256 3.12 15.32 -13.03
CA SER A 256 1.80 15.90 -13.33
C SER A 256 0.76 15.38 -12.36
N GLY A 257 0.00 16.27 -11.78
CA GLY A 257 -1.17 15.94 -10.97
C GLY A 257 -2.44 15.84 -11.82
N GLU A 258 -2.34 15.40 -13.08
CA GLU A 258 -3.48 15.41 -13.99
C GLU A 258 -4.62 14.52 -13.44
N TYR A 259 -5.72 15.16 -13.15
CA TYR A 259 -6.90 14.49 -12.65
C TYR A 259 -7.73 13.91 -13.81
N HIS A 260 -8.00 12.61 -13.75
CA HIS A 260 -8.81 11.92 -14.75
C HIS A 260 -10.28 11.79 -14.33
N PRO A 261 -11.09 12.85 -14.45
CA PRO A 261 -12.45 12.87 -13.91
C PRO A 261 -13.40 11.85 -14.58
N ARG A 262 -13.12 11.48 -15.84
CA ARG A 262 -13.89 10.44 -16.53
C ARG A 262 -13.67 9.08 -15.88
N TRP A 263 -12.42 8.73 -15.65
CA TRP A 263 -12.05 7.45 -15.06
C TRP A 263 -12.65 7.30 -13.66
N VAL A 264 -12.52 8.31 -12.81
CA VAL A 264 -13.10 8.31 -11.47
C VAL A 264 -14.64 8.24 -11.51
N ARG A 265 -15.29 8.93 -12.46
CA ARG A 265 -16.75 8.87 -12.62
C ARG A 265 -17.26 7.51 -13.09
N GLU A 266 -16.48 6.79 -13.90
CA GLU A 266 -16.86 5.51 -14.48
C GLU A 266 -16.30 4.32 -13.68
N PHE A 267 -15.47 4.59 -12.67
CA PHE A 267 -14.79 3.57 -11.88
C PHE A 267 -15.76 2.55 -11.25
N HIS A 268 -16.87 3.04 -10.69
CA HIS A 268 -17.91 2.19 -10.10
C HIS A 268 -18.50 1.15 -11.07
N ARG A 269 -18.45 1.42 -12.39
CA ARG A 269 -18.96 0.47 -13.40
C ARG A 269 -18.09 -0.78 -13.55
N ARG A 270 -16.89 -0.74 -13.02
CA ARG A 270 -15.96 -1.87 -13.02
C ARG A 270 -16.19 -2.81 -11.86
N PHE A 271 -16.92 -2.35 -10.85
CA PHE A 271 -17.19 -3.13 -9.66
C PHE A 271 -18.29 -4.16 -9.92
N PRO A 272 -18.06 -5.43 -9.55
CA PRO A 272 -19.17 -6.38 -9.37
C PRO A 272 -20.21 -5.82 -8.40
N SER A 273 -21.44 -6.33 -8.48
CA SER A 273 -22.47 -5.99 -7.50
C SER A 273 -21.98 -6.34 -6.07
N GLU A 274 -22.34 -5.51 -5.09
CA GLU A 274 -22.00 -5.70 -3.67
C GLU A 274 -20.50 -5.64 -3.33
N THR A 275 -19.63 -5.14 -4.25
CA THR A 275 -18.22 -4.94 -3.96
C THR A 275 -18.04 -3.96 -2.82
N GLN A 276 -17.33 -4.38 -1.80
CA GLN A 276 -16.88 -3.52 -0.70
C GLN A 276 -15.58 -2.81 -1.11
N THR A 277 -15.47 -1.53 -0.79
CA THR A 277 -14.31 -0.74 -1.17
C THR A 277 -13.50 -0.33 0.05
N ILE A 278 -12.20 -0.62 0.02
CA ILE A 278 -11.24 -0.09 0.98
C ILE A 278 -10.42 0.98 0.25
N LEU A 279 -10.63 2.25 0.59
CA LEU A 279 -9.89 3.36 0.02
C LEU A 279 -8.70 3.70 0.93
N LEU A 280 -7.51 3.68 0.36
CA LEU A 280 -6.26 4.07 0.99
C LEU A 280 -5.84 5.45 0.49
N SER A 281 -6.02 6.48 1.31
CA SER A 281 -5.71 7.87 0.96
C SER A 281 -5.42 8.69 2.21
N PRO A 282 -4.42 9.60 2.20
CA PRO A 282 -4.15 10.49 3.34
C PRO A 282 -5.23 11.54 3.56
N LEU A 283 -6.21 11.66 2.66
CA LEU A 283 -7.30 12.64 2.72
C LEU A 283 -6.82 14.10 2.81
N CYS A 284 -5.70 14.41 2.18
CA CYS A 284 -5.13 15.76 2.16
C CYS A 284 -5.86 16.71 1.20
N ASP A 285 -6.78 16.21 0.36
CA ASP A 285 -7.65 17.02 -0.51
C ASP A 285 -9.10 16.52 -0.53
N GLU A 286 -9.97 17.21 -1.29
CA GLU A 286 -11.41 16.94 -1.33
C GLU A 286 -11.84 15.95 -2.43
N ARG A 287 -10.93 15.50 -3.31
CA ARG A 287 -11.25 14.68 -4.48
C ARG A 287 -12.00 13.40 -4.12
N TYR A 288 -11.61 12.78 -3.01
CA TYR A 288 -12.18 11.51 -2.58
C TYR A 288 -13.55 11.61 -1.94
N LEU A 289 -13.95 12.78 -1.44
CA LEU A 289 -15.31 12.99 -0.92
C LEU A 289 -16.37 12.72 -2.00
N PHE A 290 -16.10 13.15 -3.24
CA PHE A 290 -16.99 12.90 -4.38
C PHE A 290 -17.02 11.41 -4.75
N LEU A 291 -15.85 10.75 -4.81
CA LEU A 291 -15.77 9.32 -5.13
C LEU A 291 -16.52 8.48 -4.09
N VAL A 292 -16.28 8.73 -2.81
CA VAL A 292 -16.91 8.01 -1.70
C VAL A 292 -18.43 8.12 -1.76
N ARG A 293 -18.95 9.34 -1.86
CA ARG A 293 -20.40 9.58 -1.97
C ARG A 293 -21.00 8.87 -3.19
N ARG A 294 -20.27 8.82 -4.28
CA ARG A 294 -20.70 8.15 -5.48
C ARG A 294 -20.75 6.63 -5.31
N LEU A 295 -19.71 6.02 -4.75
CA LEU A 295 -19.69 4.58 -4.46
C LEU A 295 -20.83 4.20 -3.53
N GLN A 296 -21.05 4.94 -2.45
CA GLN A 296 -22.18 4.72 -1.54
C GLN A 296 -23.53 4.83 -2.25
N GLY A 297 -23.68 5.82 -3.14
CA GLY A 297 -24.90 6.02 -3.92
C GLY A 297 -25.22 4.87 -4.89
N PHE A 298 -24.22 4.08 -5.28
CA PHE A 298 -24.37 2.86 -6.06
C PHE A 298 -24.44 1.58 -5.21
N GLY A 299 -24.49 1.71 -3.88
CA GLY A 299 -24.63 0.58 -2.96
C GLY A 299 -23.32 -0.13 -2.63
N HIS A 300 -22.16 0.47 -2.95
CA HIS A 300 -20.87 -0.07 -2.55
C HIS A 300 -20.46 0.47 -1.18
N PRO A 301 -20.36 -0.37 -0.13
CA PRO A 301 -19.84 0.05 1.16
C PRO A 301 -18.39 0.54 1.02
N VAL A 302 -18.06 1.67 1.67
CA VAL A 302 -16.71 2.24 1.64
C VAL A 302 -16.15 2.32 3.05
N THR A 303 -14.96 1.78 3.22
CA THR A 303 -14.11 1.99 4.39
C THR A 303 -12.85 2.71 3.94
N ILE A 304 -12.38 3.67 4.71
CA ILE A 304 -11.16 4.43 4.40
C ILE A 304 -10.09 4.08 5.43
N VAL A 305 -8.90 3.77 4.96
CA VAL A 305 -7.69 3.72 5.78
C VAL A 305 -6.83 4.91 5.38
N SER A 306 -6.61 5.82 6.31
CA SER A 306 -6.00 7.12 6.04
C SER A 306 -4.69 7.27 6.82
N PRO A 307 -3.52 7.01 6.19
CA PRO A 307 -2.24 7.36 6.78
C PRO A 307 -2.16 8.87 7.02
N ASP A 308 -1.68 9.30 8.19
CA ASP A 308 -1.55 10.72 8.52
C ASP A 308 -0.15 11.26 8.18
N PRO A 309 0.03 12.03 7.09
CA PRO A 309 1.31 12.64 6.75
C PRO A 309 1.47 14.05 7.37
N THR A 310 0.55 14.48 8.22
CA THR A 310 0.58 15.86 8.73
C THR A 310 1.53 16.01 9.91
N VAL A 311 2.28 17.10 9.93
CA VAL A 311 3.17 17.49 11.01
C VAL A 311 2.63 18.71 11.78
N ASP A 312 3.18 18.98 12.95
CA ASP A 312 2.77 20.09 13.84
C ASP A 312 3.93 21.06 14.09
N GLY A 313 4.54 21.54 13.02
CA GLY A 313 5.67 22.46 13.08
C GLY A 313 5.25 23.91 12.80
N THR A 314 4.96 24.22 11.56
CA THR A 314 4.59 25.56 11.09
C THR A 314 3.09 25.83 11.22
N VAL A 315 2.70 27.12 11.06
CA VAL A 315 1.27 27.49 11.04
C VAL A 315 0.54 26.83 9.86
N GLY A 316 1.19 26.72 8.71
CA GLY A 316 0.61 26.07 7.52
C GLY A 316 0.38 24.58 7.73
N GLU A 317 1.31 23.87 8.34
CA GLU A 317 1.18 22.44 8.66
C GLU A 317 0.05 22.19 9.66
N ARG A 318 -0.08 23.02 10.69
CA ARG A 318 -1.20 22.95 11.64
C ARG A 318 -2.55 23.17 10.95
N LEU A 319 -2.61 24.10 10.00
CA LEU A 319 -3.83 24.33 9.22
C LEU A 319 -4.17 23.10 8.36
N ALA A 320 -3.19 22.54 7.66
CA ALA A 320 -3.38 21.33 6.86
C ALA A 320 -3.89 20.14 7.70
N ARG A 321 -3.37 19.99 8.94
CA ARG A 321 -3.85 18.98 9.89
C ARG A 321 -5.31 19.23 10.31
N ILE A 322 -5.69 20.48 10.56
CA ILE A 322 -7.07 20.84 10.90
C ILE A 322 -8.00 20.51 9.71
N ASP A 323 -7.64 20.93 8.50
CA ASP A 323 -8.42 20.68 7.29
C ASP A 323 -8.60 19.18 7.02
N ARG A 324 -7.54 18.38 7.21
CA ARG A 324 -7.62 16.92 7.11
C ARG A 324 -8.58 16.34 8.15
N ARG A 325 -8.49 16.76 9.40
CA ARG A 325 -9.39 16.31 10.47
C ARG A 325 -10.85 16.64 10.18
N MET A 326 -11.13 17.84 9.69
CA MET A 326 -12.49 18.23 9.30
C MET A 326 -13.03 17.33 8.16
N ARG A 327 -12.21 16.93 7.19
CA ARG A 327 -12.62 15.99 6.13
C ARG A 327 -12.94 14.61 6.69
N ILE A 328 -12.11 14.11 7.60
CA ILE A 328 -12.35 12.81 8.27
C ILE A 328 -13.66 12.84 9.04
N GLU A 329 -13.93 13.90 9.80
CA GLU A 329 -15.17 14.05 10.55
C GLU A 329 -16.40 14.12 9.64
N ALA A 330 -16.34 14.91 8.56
CA ALA A 330 -17.41 14.98 7.55
C ALA A 330 -17.70 13.62 6.88
N LEU A 331 -16.68 12.80 6.68
CA LEU A 331 -16.84 11.43 6.17
C LEU A 331 -17.51 10.52 7.21
N ARG A 332 -17.09 10.60 8.46
CA ARG A 332 -17.70 9.84 9.57
C ARG A 332 -19.17 10.22 9.80
N GLU A 333 -19.50 11.50 9.76
CA GLU A 333 -20.88 11.99 9.83
C GLU A 333 -21.76 11.49 8.68
N SER A 334 -21.17 11.26 7.49
CA SER A 334 -21.87 10.64 6.36
C SER A 334 -21.99 9.11 6.44
N GLY A 335 -21.58 8.51 7.57
CA GLY A 335 -21.63 7.07 7.80
C GLY A 335 -20.48 6.27 7.20
N VAL A 336 -19.41 6.94 6.75
CA VAL A 336 -18.21 6.26 6.26
C VAL A 336 -17.33 5.83 7.44
N ARG A 337 -16.87 4.59 7.39
CA ARG A 337 -15.88 4.09 8.34
C ARG A 337 -14.50 4.61 7.97
N VAL A 338 -13.85 5.34 8.88
CA VAL A 338 -12.51 5.90 8.66
C VAL A 338 -11.58 5.45 9.77
N VAL A 339 -10.56 4.68 9.37
CA VAL A 339 -9.39 4.34 10.18
C VAL A 339 -8.36 5.44 9.94
N ASP A 340 -8.11 6.25 10.94
CA ASP A 340 -7.07 7.29 10.93
C ASP A 340 -5.81 6.66 11.51
N MET A 341 -4.76 6.53 10.70
CA MET A 341 -3.56 5.76 11.02
C MET A 341 -2.40 6.72 11.28
N ASP A 342 -1.94 6.77 12.52
CA ASP A 342 -0.69 7.47 12.87
C ASP A 342 0.50 6.70 12.25
N PRO A 343 1.50 7.40 11.68
CA PRO A 343 2.67 6.76 11.08
C PRO A 343 3.49 5.90 12.04
N SER A 344 3.40 6.14 13.34
CA SER A 344 4.08 5.36 14.38
C SER A 344 3.31 4.11 14.80
N GLU A 345 2.04 3.97 14.40
CA GLU A 345 1.17 2.86 14.77
C GLU A 345 1.12 1.77 13.69
N SER A 346 0.88 0.54 14.15
CA SER A 346 0.61 -0.54 13.22
C SER A 346 -0.81 -0.44 12.66
N LEU A 347 -1.02 -0.89 11.41
CA LEU A 347 -2.36 -1.00 10.83
C LEU A 347 -3.33 -1.77 11.74
N ALA A 348 -2.85 -2.82 12.40
CA ALA A 348 -3.65 -3.63 13.31
C ALA A 348 -4.16 -2.84 14.52
N THR A 349 -3.30 -2.01 15.11
CA THR A 349 -3.65 -1.13 16.24
C THR A 349 -4.69 -0.12 15.81
N ALA A 350 -4.45 0.59 14.70
CA ALA A 350 -5.36 1.60 14.16
C ALA A 350 -6.75 1.01 13.82
N VAL A 351 -6.79 -0.18 13.23
CA VAL A 351 -8.06 -0.90 12.93
C VAL A 351 -8.78 -1.32 14.21
N SER A 352 -8.06 -1.81 15.23
CA SER A 352 -8.65 -2.20 16.51
C SER A 352 -9.34 -1.01 17.21
N GLU A 353 -8.64 0.11 17.33
CA GLU A 353 -9.20 1.33 17.91
C GLU A 353 -10.38 1.89 17.14
N ALA A 354 -10.33 1.82 15.80
CA ALA A 354 -11.45 2.24 14.97
C ALA A 354 -12.67 1.33 15.18
N SER A 355 -12.47 0.02 15.30
CA SER A 355 -13.52 -0.98 15.49
C SER A 355 -14.26 -0.80 16.84
N GLU A 356 -13.53 -0.43 17.90
CA GLU A 356 -14.13 -0.11 19.21
C GLU A 356 -15.06 1.11 19.09
N ARG A 357 -14.66 2.13 18.34
CA ARG A 357 -15.48 3.33 18.09
C ARG A 357 -16.76 3.03 17.28
N TRP A 358 -16.74 2.02 16.41
CA TRP A 358 -17.91 1.65 15.59
C TRP A 358 -18.89 0.74 16.31
N SER A 359 -18.47 0.15 17.42
CA SER A 359 -19.30 -0.74 18.24
C SER A 359 -20.13 0.00 19.31
N GLN A 360 -19.85 1.30 19.50
CA GLN A 360 -20.57 2.19 20.38
C GLN A 360 -21.72 2.90 19.64
#